data_3a3a5d58a56d751da3e1a3aafe956835
#
_entry.id   3a3a5d58a56d751da3e1a3aafe956835
#
_cell.length_a   1.000
_cell.length_b   1.000
_cell.length_c   1.000
_cell.angle_alpha   90.00
_cell.angle_beta   90.00
_cell.angle_gamma   90.00
#
_symmetry.space_group_name_H-M   'P 1'
#
loop_
_entity.id
_entity.type
_entity.pdbx_description
1 polymer ?
#
loop_
_entity_poly.entity_id
_entity_poly.type
_entity_poly.pdbx_seq_one_letter_code
_entity_poly.pdbx_strand_id
1 'polypeptide(L)'
;INVNPYPSLGYLLNEIGPDRIGNARGAHHYQDDKKLKVVLAEKNITLFLGYTVTEVEKMGDTIRSVVAVEATEQNRIKLSGKLFSDCTGDAYLAAMAGAECRMGREARAEFGESLAPVEADGFTMGVSIEWYCEDWNTPCTFPDSLDWGLRLDEYTVEPVHRANWYWEVGMRDDQVADAEKIRDYGMYVAYSTFSYCKNRYSKKEDWTCTHLVWVSHVSGKRESRRVVGDYILREQDLTRPIRHEDETCTTTWRIDQHYPMEKNSQQYPGAEWLSEGVLTPIDFYALPYRCFYSKDVRNMFMAGRNISVTHIALGST
;
A
#
# COMPACT_ATOMS: atom_id res chain seq x y z
N ILE A 1 17.93 -5.37 -4.61
CA ILE A 1 17.44 -6.36 -5.58
C ILE A 1 18.11 -6.02 -6.89
N ASN A 2 19.18 -6.73 -7.23
CA ASN A 2 20.02 -6.37 -8.37
C ASN A 2 20.17 -7.52 -9.37
N VAL A 3 19.11 -8.25 -9.61
CA VAL A 3 19.12 -9.14 -10.76
C VAL A 3 18.30 -8.48 -11.85
N ASN A 4 18.96 -7.71 -12.67
CA ASN A 4 18.33 -7.16 -13.87
C ASN A 4 18.88 -7.93 -15.09
N PRO A 5 18.23 -9.02 -15.51
CA PRO A 5 18.59 -9.71 -16.74
C PRO A 5 18.35 -8.84 -17.99
N TYR A 6 17.65 -7.71 -17.82
CA TYR A 6 17.36 -6.74 -18.85
C TYR A 6 17.83 -5.33 -18.43
N PRO A 7 19.13 -5.01 -18.54
CA PRO A 7 19.70 -3.74 -18.07
C PRO A 7 18.98 -2.49 -18.60
N SER A 8 18.40 -2.58 -19.78
CA SER A 8 17.64 -1.49 -20.41
C SER A 8 16.37 -1.10 -19.66
N LEU A 9 15.76 -1.98 -18.86
CA LEU A 9 14.53 -1.69 -18.13
C LEU A 9 14.78 -0.92 -16.83
N GLY A 10 16.00 -0.90 -16.31
CA GLY A 10 16.37 -0.19 -15.08
C GLY A 10 16.57 1.31 -15.23
N TYR A 11 16.76 1.84 -16.44
CA TYR A 11 17.10 3.25 -16.63
C TYR A 11 15.99 4.18 -16.15
N LEU A 12 14.73 3.88 -16.44
CA LEU A 12 13.58 4.69 -16.02
C LEU A 12 13.46 4.73 -14.50
N LEU A 13 13.64 3.61 -13.82
CA LEU A 13 13.64 3.55 -12.36
C LEU A 13 14.76 4.42 -11.76
N ASN A 14 15.94 4.46 -12.37
CA ASN A 14 17.04 5.32 -11.93
C ASN A 14 16.73 6.81 -12.19
N GLU A 15 15.98 7.10 -13.23
CA GLU A 15 15.59 8.46 -13.58
C GLU A 15 14.54 9.03 -12.63
N ILE A 16 13.51 8.24 -12.28
CA ILE A 16 12.38 8.70 -11.46
C ILE A 16 12.50 8.35 -9.97
N GLY A 17 13.27 7.32 -9.62
CA GLY A 17 13.41 6.86 -8.24
C GLY A 17 14.25 7.83 -7.38
N PRO A 18 14.06 7.84 -6.05
CA PRO A 18 14.91 8.59 -5.16
C PRO A 18 16.34 8.01 -5.11
N ASP A 19 17.33 8.87 -4.89
CA ASP A 19 18.74 8.45 -4.78
C ASP A 19 19.03 7.62 -3.51
N ARG A 20 18.11 7.68 -2.54
CA ARG A 20 18.20 6.96 -1.27
C ARG A 20 16.88 6.25 -0.98
N ILE A 21 16.97 5.07 -0.39
CA ILE A 21 15.82 4.29 0.06
C ILE A 21 15.68 4.45 1.58
N GLY A 22 14.46 4.48 2.07
CA GLY A 22 14.16 4.51 3.52
C GLY A 22 12.71 4.83 3.80
N ASN A 23 12.23 4.37 4.95
CA ASN A 23 10.87 4.59 5.43
C ASN A 23 10.85 5.72 6.47
N ALA A 24 9.71 6.37 6.66
CA ALA A 24 9.48 7.44 7.64
C ALA A 24 10.61 8.48 7.64
N ARG A 25 10.84 9.12 6.51
CA ARG A 25 11.86 10.15 6.29
C ARG A 25 11.21 11.49 6.01
N GLY A 26 11.97 12.56 6.14
CA GLY A 26 11.53 13.88 5.70
C GLY A 26 11.23 13.93 4.21
N ALA A 27 10.33 14.82 3.78
CA ALA A 27 9.85 14.90 2.39
C ALA A 27 10.98 15.00 1.34
N HIS A 28 12.06 15.71 1.66
CA HIS A 28 13.22 15.87 0.76
C HIS A 28 13.90 14.56 0.38
N HIS A 29 13.74 13.51 1.21
CA HIS A 29 14.32 12.18 0.96
C HIS A 29 13.66 11.49 -0.25
N TYR A 30 12.36 11.74 -0.48
CA TYR A 30 11.60 11.07 -1.52
C TYR A 30 11.72 11.73 -2.89
N GLN A 31 12.28 12.93 -2.96
CA GLN A 31 12.59 13.64 -4.21
C GLN A 31 11.42 13.68 -5.21
N ASP A 32 10.22 14.02 -4.73
CA ASP A 32 9.03 14.07 -5.59
C ASP A 32 9.13 15.10 -6.72
N ASP A 33 9.94 16.15 -6.53
CA ASP A 33 10.27 17.11 -7.57
C ASP A 33 11.04 16.50 -8.75
N LYS A 34 11.86 15.47 -8.50
CA LYS A 34 12.56 14.70 -9.54
C LYS A 34 11.56 13.97 -10.44
N LYS A 35 10.58 13.28 -9.83
CA LYS A 35 9.50 12.60 -10.55
C LYS A 35 8.68 13.58 -11.39
N LEU A 36 8.30 14.71 -10.78
CA LEU A 36 7.52 15.73 -11.44
C LEU A 36 8.24 16.30 -12.67
N LYS A 37 9.54 16.57 -12.56
CA LYS A 37 10.36 17.07 -13.69
C LYS A 37 10.38 16.08 -14.86
N VAL A 38 10.51 14.78 -14.60
CA VAL A 38 10.48 13.75 -15.64
C VAL A 38 9.14 13.76 -16.37
N VAL A 39 8.03 13.77 -15.62
CA VAL A 39 6.68 13.78 -16.21
C VAL A 39 6.44 15.04 -17.03
N LEU A 40 6.85 16.21 -16.53
CA LEU A 40 6.67 17.49 -17.23
C LEU A 40 7.57 17.64 -18.49
N ALA A 41 8.66 16.89 -18.57
CA ALA A 41 9.51 16.84 -19.76
C ALA A 41 8.87 16.07 -20.94
N GLU A 42 7.88 15.22 -20.65
CA GLU A 42 7.20 14.39 -21.63
C GLU A 42 6.12 15.20 -22.40
N LYS A 43 6.37 15.48 -23.65
CA LYS A 43 5.50 16.35 -24.49
C LYS A 43 4.10 15.81 -24.71
N ASN A 44 3.91 14.52 -24.61
CA ASN A 44 2.63 13.84 -24.86
C ASN A 44 1.86 13.54 -23.57
N ILE A 45 2.33 14.00 -22.41
CA ILE A 45 1.65 13.88 -21.14
C ILE A 45 0.98 15.20 -20.79
N THR A 46 -0.32 15.14 -20.50
CA THR A 46 -1.04 16.24 -19.85
C THR A 46 -1.33 15.85 -18.41
N LEU A 47 -0.72 16.55 -17.46
CA LEU A 47 -0.80 16.25 -16.04
C LEU A 47 -1.87 17.12 -15.37
N PHE A 48 -2.81 16.49 -14.67
CA PHE A 48 -3.84 17.12 -13.86
C PHE A 48 -3.60 16.79 -12.38
N LEU A 49 -2.85 17.63 -11.68
CA LEU A 49 -2.61 17.49 -10.24
C LEU A 49 -3.83 17.94 -9.43
N GLY A 50 -4.12 17.28 -8.33
CA GLY A 50 -5.25 17.60 -7.45
C GLY A 50 -6.61 17.15 -7.97
N TYR A 51 -6.67 16.46 -9.10
CA TYR A 51 -7.92 15.93 -9.65
C TYR A 51 -8.14 14.48 -9.26
N THR A 52 -9.37 14.17 -8.89
CA THR A 52 -9.83 12.80 -8.58
C THR A 52 -10.97 12.42 -9.52
N VAL A 53 -10.90 11.24 -10.13
CA VAL A 53 -12.00 10.71 -10.94
C VAL A 53 -13.16 10.32 -10.02
N THR A 54 -14.35 10.87 -10.30
CA THR A 54 -15.56 10.68 -9.50
C THR A 54 -16.70 10.02 -10.26
N GLU A 55 -16.66 10.02 -11.60
CA GLU A 55 -17.72 9.46 -12.42
C GLU A 55 -17.13 8.75 -13.66
N VAL A 56 -17.81 7.70 -14.10
CA VAL A 56 -17.46 6.93 -15.30
C VAL A 56 -18.67 6.84 -16.22
N GLU A 57 -18.51 7.18 -17.48
CA GLU A 57 -19.52 6.94 -18.52
C GLU A 57 -19.13 5.75 -19.37
N LYS A 58 -20.02 4.78 -19.48
CA LYS A 58 -19.83 3.56 -20.28
C LYS A 58 -20.86 3.43 -21.39
N MET A 59 -20.46 2.71 -22.40
CA MET A 59 -21.36 2.13 -23.40
C MET A 59 -21.06 0.62 -23.52
N GLY A 60 -21.96 -0.18 -22.99
CA GLY A 60 -21.71 -1.61 -22.83
C GLY A 60 -20.52 -1.88 -21.91
N ASP A 61 -19.55 -2.63 -22.39
CA ASP A 61 -18.30 -2.99 -21.69
C ASP A 61 -17.13 -2.02 -21.94
N THR A 62 -17.40 -0.85 -22.47
CA THR A 62 -16.37 0.11 -22.88
C THR A 62 -16.55 1.46 -22.18
N ILE A 63 -15.53 1.99 -21.51
CA ILE A 63 -15.51 3.34 -20.97
C ILE A 63 -15.42 4.34 -22.11
N ARG A 64 -16.26 5.37 -22.08
CA ARG A 64 -16.27 6.49 -23.04
C ARG A 64 -15.55 7.71 -22.50
N SER A 65 -15.81 8.01 -21.24
CA SER A 65 -15.25 9.16 -20.56
C SER A 65 -15.25 8.97 -19.06
N VAL A 66 -14.43 9.77 -18.40
CA VAL A 66 -14.43 9.94 -16.94
C VAL A 66 -14.64 11.42 -16.62
N VAL A 67 -15.25 11.69 -15.47
CA VAL A 67 -15.30 13.04 -14.91
C VAL A 67 -14.34 13.08 -13.72
N ALA A 68 -13.47 14.05 -13.71
CA ALA A 68 -12.56 14.31 -12.61
C ALA A 68 -12.88 15.67 -11.96
N VAL A 69 -12.75 15.74 -10.65
CA VAL A 69 -13.00 16.93 -9.83
C VAL A 69 -11.73 17.35 -9.15
N GLU A 70 -11.40 18.62 -9.23
CA GLU A 70 -10.29 19.24 -8.55
C GLU A 70 -10.62 19.44 -7.06
N ALA A 71 -9.67 19.14 -6.17
CA ALA A 71 -9.93 19.01 -4.73
C ALA A 71 -10.25 20.34 -4.03
N THR A 72 -9.67 21.45 -4.46
CA THR A 72 -9.81 22.76 -3.79
C THR A 72 -10.93 23.60 -4.35
N GLU A 73 -10.93 23.82 -5.64
CA GLU A 73 -11.90 24.73 -6.32
C GLU A 73 -13.13 24.00 -6.86
N GLN A 74 -13.14 22.66 -6.76
CA GLN A 74 -14.24 21.81 -7.24
C GLN A 74 -14.48 21.90 -8.76
N ASN A 75 -13.48 22.36 -9.51
CA ASN A 75 -13.54 22.39 -10.97
C ASN A 75 -13.72 20.98 -11.52
N ARG A 76 -14.65 20.85 -12.46
CA ARG A 76 -14.97 19.54 -13.07
C ARG A 76 -14.45 19.51 -14.49
N ILE A 77 -13.76 18.44 -14.85
CA ILE A 77 -13.34 18.18 -16.22
C ILE A 77 -13.85 16.82 -16.69
N LYS A 78 -14.23 16.75 -17.96
CA LYS A 78 -14.60 15.49 -18.61
C LYS A 78 -13.50 15.09 -19.59
N LEU A 79 -12.95 13.91 -19.40
CA LEU A 79 -11.89 13.36 -20.20
C LEU A 79 -12.40 12.15 -21.01
N SER A 80 -12.33 12.22 -22.31
CA SER A 80 -12.67 11.10 -23.21
C SER A 80 -11.40 10.45 -23.71
N GLY A 81 -11.41 9.14 -23.85
CA GLY A 81 -10.25 8.37 -24.28
C GLY A 81 -10.62 7.10 -25.04
N LYS A 82 -9.66 6.57 -25.79
CA LYS A 82 -9.77 5.25 -26.41
C LYS A 82 -9.46 4.13 -25.41
N LEU A 83 -8.47 4.38 -24.55
CA LEU A 83 -7.97 3.47 -23.52
C LEU A 83 -7.92 4.21 -22.18
N PHE A 84 -8.13 3.49 -21.11
CA PHE A 84 -8.05 3.99 -19.74
C PHE A 84 -7.14 3.07 -18.93
N SER A 85 -6.45 3.62 -17.94
CA SER A 85 -5.67 2.82 -16.99
C SER A 85 -6.02 3.19 -15.57
N ASP A 86 -6.38 2.20 -14.76
CA ASP A 86 -6.58 2.35 -13.33
C ASP A 86 -5.24 2.17 -12.61
N CYS A 87 -4.65 3.29 -12.20
CA CYS A 87 -3.42 3.34 -11.40
C CYS A 87 -3.70 3.85 -9.97
N THR A 88 -4.96 3.78 -9.51
CA THR A 88 -5.37 4.30 -8.19
C THR A 88 -4.85 3.45 -7.03
N GLY A 89 -4.44 2.22 -7.31
CA GLY A 89 -4.02 1.24 -6.33
C GLY A 89 -5.17 0.60 -5.54
N ASP A 90 -6.36 1.20 -5.55
CA ASP A 90 -7.56 0.71 -4.87
C ASP A 90 -8.66 0.28 -5.88
N ALA A 91 -8.32 0.19 -7.17
CA ALA A 91 -9.25 -0.14 -8.25
C ALA A 91 -10.52 0.74 -8.27
N TYR A 92 -10.36 2.06 -8.02
CA TYR A 92 -11.50 2.97 -8.00
C TYR A 92 -12.17 3.11 -9.36
N LEU A 93 -11.39 3.31 -10.42
CA LEU A 93 -11.92 3.40 -11.77
C LEU A 93 -12.58 2.07 -12.19
N ALA A 94 -11.93 0.96 -11.89
CA ALA A 94 -12.43 -0.38 -12.19
C ALA A 94 -13.77 -0.65 -11.51
N ALA A 95 -13.87 -0.37 -10.22
CA ALA A 95 -15.11 -0.55 -9.45
C ALA A 95 -16.24 0.34 -9.97
N MET A 96 -15.97 1.63 -10.25
CA MET A 96 -16.95 2.54 -10.86
C MET A 96 -17.38 2.07 -12.26
N ALA A 97 -16.47 1.46 -13.01
CA ALA A 97 -16.77 0.88 -14.32
C ALA A 97 -17.51 -0.47 -14.23
N GLY A 98 -17.70 -1.02 -13.03
CA GLY A 98 -18.37 -2.30 -12.81
C GLY A 98 -17.54 -3.51 -13.20
N ALA A 99 -16.21 -3.41 -13.18
CA ALA A 99 -15.32 -4.56 -13.31
C ALA A 99 -15.36 -5.43 -12.05
N GLU A 100 -15.20 -6.73 -12.22
CA GLU A 100 -15.06 -7.64 -11.09
C GLU A 100 -13.78 -7.34 -10.32
N CYS A 101 -13.92 -7.17 -9.00
CA CYS A 101 -12.82 -6.95 -8.08
C CYS A 101 -12.88 -7.96 -6.94
N ARG A 102 -11.71 -8.31 -6.41
CA ARG A 102 -11.53 -9.16 -5.23
C ARG A 102 -10.84 -8.37 -4.13
N MET A 103 -11.12 -8.70 -2.88
CA MET A 103 -10.43 -8.17 -1.70
C MET A 103 -10.43 -9.24 -0.62
N GLY A 104 -9.39 -9.29 0.21
CA GLY A 104 -9.21 -10.35 1.20
C GLY A 104 -8.51 -11.59 0.61
N ARG A 105 -8.47 -12.67 1.40
CA ARG A 105 -7.75 -13.90 1.03
C ARG A 105 -8.69 -14.92 0.38
N GLU A 106 -8.24 -15.48 -0.72
CA GLU A 106 -8.90 -16.61 -1.38
C GLU A 106 -8.75 -17.89 -0.56
N ALA A 107 -9.71 -18.80 -0.67
CA ALA A 107 -9.59 -20.13 -0.07
C ALA A 107 -8.51 -20.94 -0.79
N ARG A 108 -7.77 -21.75 -0.01
CA ARG A 108 -6.76 -22.67 -0.56
C ARG A 108 -7.27 -23.51 -1.72
N ALA A 109 -8.49 -24.01 -1.62
CA ALA A 109 -9.07 -24.88 -2.63
C ALA A 109 -9.39 -24.17 -3.95
N GLU A 110 -9.55 -22.84 -3.95
CA GLU A 110 -9.91 -22.07 -5.14
C GLU A 110 -8.79 -22.07 -6.18
N PHE A 111 -7.55 -21.82 -5.73
CA PHE A 111 -6.37 -21.75 -6.59
C PHE A 111 -5.33 -22.83 -6.30
N GLY A 112 -5.53 -23.67 -5.28
CA GLY A 112 -4.59 -24.69 -4.85
C GLY A 112 -3.33 -24.12 -4.20
N GLU A 113 -3.39 -22.91 -3.64
CA GLU A 113 -2.27 -22.21 -3.02
C GLU A 113 -1.96 -22.79 -1.64
N SER A 114 -0.70 -23.18 -1.41
CA SER A 114 -0.30 -23.80 -0.13
C SER A 114 -0.28 -22.83 1.04
N LEU A 115 -0.02 -21.56 0.76
CA LEU A 115 0.05 -20.47 1.74
C LEU A 115 -1.32 -19.83 2.05
N ALA A 116 -2.33 -20.10 1.22
CA ALA A 116 -3.67 -19.56 1.43
C ALA A 116 -4.40 -20.24 2.61
N PRO A 117 -5.33 -19.54 3.28
CA PRO A 117 -6.15 -20.12 4.34
C PRO A 117 -7.06 -21.23 3.81
N VAL A 118 -7.57 -22.07 4.70
CA VAL A 118 -8.50 -23.16 4.33
C VAL A 118 -9.79 -22.59 3.74
N GLU A 119 -10.31 -21.54 4.36
CA GLU A 119 -11.52 -20.83 3.94
C GLU A 119 -11.17 -19.37 3.57
N ALA A 120 -11.87 -18.83 2.58
CA ALA A 120 -11.71 -17.43 2.19
C ALA A 120 -12.17 -16.50 3.32
N ASP A 121 -11.50 -15.37 3.45
CA ASP A 121 -11.84 -14.37 4.46
C ASP A 121 -11.54 -12.92 3.96
N GLY A 122 -11.96 -11.93 4.75
CA GLY A 122 -11.73 -10.51 4.46
C GLY A 122 -10.37 -9.98 4.89
N PHE A 123 -9.44 -10.81 5.34
CA PHE A 123 -8.14 -10.37 5.81
C PHE A 123 -7.28 -9.83 4.66
N THR A 124 -6.63 -8.71 4.90
CA THR A 124 -5.70 -8.06 3.95
C THR A 124 -4.38 -7.76 4.65
N MET A 125 -3.34 -7.48 3.89
CA MET A 125 -2.16 -6.85 4.46
C MET A 125 -2.55 -5.48 5.02
N GLY A 126 -2.05 -5.15 6.20
CA GLY A 126 -2.42 -3.93 6.92
C GLY A 126 -1.92 -2.65 6.24
N VAL A 127 -2.41 -1.54 6.75
CA VAL A 127 -2.02 -0.20 6.34
C VAL A 127 -0.87 0.27 7.23
N SER A 128 0.26 0.64 6.64
CA SER A 128 1.38 1.20 7.39
C SER A 128 1.09 2.65 7.80
N ILE A 129 1.23 2.94 9.09
CA ILE A 129 1.26 4.30 9.62
C ILE A 129 2.68 4.59 10.08
N GLU A 130 3.37 5.38 9.30
CA GLU A 130 4.74 5.78 9.59
C GLU A 130 4.76 7.06 10.42
N TRP A 131 5.74 7.17 11.30
CA TRP A 131 6.02 8.36 12.08
C TRP A 131 7.49 8.41 12.46
N TYR A 132 8.01 9.59 12.75
CA TYR A 132 9.38 9.72 13.25
C TYR A 132 9.56 10.85 14.24
N CYS A 133 10.54 10.62 15.12
CA CYS A 133 11.03 11.58 16.10
C CYS A 133 12.45 12.00 15.78
N GLU A 134 12.83 13.15 16.30
CA GLU A 134 14.20 13.66 16.29
C GLU A 134 14.56 14.15 17.70
N ASP A 135 15.82 13.94 18.10
CA ASP A 135 16.34 14.48 19.33
C ASP A 135 16.90 15.88 19.05
N TRP A 136 16.32 16.87 19.73
CA TRP A 136 16.75 18.25 19.68
C TRP A 136 17.45 18.63 20.98
N ASN A 137 18.25 19.70 20.97
CA ASN A 137 18.94 20.14 22.17
C ASN A 137 18.02 20.85 23.20
N THR A 138 16.72 20.78 23.01
CA THR A 138 15.72 21.44 23.86
C THR A 138 14.71 20.44 24.37
N PRO A 139 14.42 20.40 25.68
CA PRO A 139 13.36 19.56 26.22
C PRO A 139 11.99 19.93 25.64
N CYS A 140 11.13 18.93 25.47
CA CYS A 140 9.73 19.13 25.13
C CYS A 140 8.82 18.25 25.97
N THR A 141 7.58 18.66 26.14
CA THR A 141 6.53 17.89 26.80
C THR A 141 5.52 17.37 25.78
N PHE A 142 4.81 16.32 26.15
CA PHE A 142 3.68 15.81 25.40
C PHE A 142 2.58 15.37 26.39
N PRO A 143 1.28 15.57 26.08
CA PRO A 143 0.19 15.17 26.98
C PRO A 143 0.23 13.69 27.32
N ASP A 144 -0.01 13.34 28.60
CA ASP A 144 -0.15 11.93 28.98
C ASP A 144 -1.42 11.34 28.36
N SER A 145 -1.32 10.13 27.86
CA SER A 145 -2.39 9.41 27.17
C SER A 145 -3.26 8.55 28.09
N LEU A 146 -3.15 8.67 29.40
CA LEU A 146 -3.93 7.86 30.36
C LEU A 146 -5.43 7.90 30.13
N ASP A 147 -5.94 9.08 29.79
CA ASP A 147 -7.39 9.30 29.62
C ASP A 147 -7.87 9.17 28.18
N TRP A 148 -6.98 9.25 27.18
CA TRP A 148 -7.36 9.30 25.77
C TRP A 148 -6.67 8.27 24.88
N GLY A 149 -5.53 7.70 25.30
CA GLY A 149 -4.69 6.83 24.47
C GLY A 149 -4.86 5.35 24.77
N LEU A 150 -4.10 4.53 24.04
CA LEU A 150 -3.97 3.11 24.30
C LEU A 150 -3.35 2.87 25.68
N ARG A 151 -3.81 1.82 26.36
CA ARG A 151 -3.23 1.39 27.63
C ARG A 151 -1.96 0.57 27.39
N LEU A 152 -0.87 1.30 27.14
CA LEU A 152 0.45 0.73 26.93
C LEU A 152 1.16 0.49 28.26
N ASP A 153 1.96 -0.57 28.30
CA ASP A 153 2.92 -0.89 29.38
C ASP A 153 4.27 -1.29 28.77
N GLU A 154 5.24 -1.65 29.61
CA GLU A 154 6.59 -2.05 29.17
C GLU A 154 6.59 -3.27 28.22
N TYR A 155 5.59 -4.12 28.30
CA TYR A 155 5.46 -5.30 27.44
C TYR A 155 4.82 -4.97 26.09
N THR A 156 3.89 -4.03 26.06
CA THR A 156 3.10 -3.67 24.87
C THR A 156 3.71 -2.57 24.03
N VAL A 157 4.48 -1.66 24.66
CA VAL A 157 5.08 -0.52 23.96
C VAL A 157 6.18 -0.97 22.99
N GLU A 158 6.27 -0.26 21.89
CA GLU A 158 7.40 -0.32 20.95
C GLU A 158 8.11 1.04 20.97
N PRO A 159 9.12 1.24 21.84
CA PRO A 159 9.76 2.53 22.06
C PRO A 159 10.78 2.83 20.96
N VAL A 160 10.31 3.17 19.77
CA VAL A 160 11.13 3.47 18.60
C VAL A 160 11.03 4.95 18.23
N HIS A 161 12.14 5.55 17.80
CA HIS A 161 12.16 6.94 17.29
C HIS A 161 11.62 7.05 15.87
N ARG A 162 11.43 5.92 15.21
CA ARG A 162 10.97 5.86 13.82
C ARG A 162 10.20 4.59 13.60
N ALA A 163 8.93 4.72 13.29
CA ALA A 163 8.13 3.59 12.85
C ALA A 163 8.62 3.08 11.49
N ASN A 164 8.36 1.83 11.26
CA ASN A 164 8.69 1.18 10.00
C ASN A 164 7.47 0.39 9.51
N TRP A 165 7.66 -0.43 8.50
CA TRP A 165 6.63 -1.23 7.86
C TRP A 165 5.97 -2.30 8.76
N TYR A 166 6.43 -2.53 10.00
CA TYR A 166 5.74 -3.40 10.98
C TYR A 166 4.56 -2.70 11.68
N TRP A 167 4.47 -1.39 11.60
CA TRP A 167 3.38 -0.62 12.17
C TRP A 167 2.19 -0.65 11.20
N GLU A 168 1.36 -1.69 11.35
CA GLU A 168 0.26 -1.96 10.42
C GLU A 168 -1.05 -2.14 11.18
N VAL A 169 -2.07 -1.47 10.69
CA VAL A 169 -3.42 -1.45 11.25
C VAL A 169 -4.46 -1.86 10.21
N GLY A 170 -5.66 -2.22 10.64
CA GLY A 170 -6.81 -2.43 9.77
C GLY A 170 -6.75 -3.70 8.92
N MET A 171 -6.04 -4.74 9.36
CA MET A 171 -5.92 -6.00 8.60
C MET A 171 -7.24 -6.73 8.41
N ARG A 172 -8.25 -6.42 9.23
CA ARG A 172 -9.58 -7.04 9.21
C ARG A 172 -10.68 -6.09 8.76
N ASP A 173 -10.33 -4.84 8.49
CA ASP A 173 -11.25 -3.80 8.06
C ASP A 173 -11.30 -3.73 6.52
N ASP A 174 -12.38 -3.15 5.98
CA ASP A 174 -12.46 -2.85 4.56
C ASP A 174 -11.49 -1.71 4.22
N GLN A 175 -10.43 -2.02 3.47
CA GLN A 175 -9.35 -1.10 3.12
C GLN A 175 -9.82 0.13 2.32
N VAL A 176 -11.02 0.09 1.78
CA VAL A 176 -11.60 1.18 0.98
C VAL A 176 -12.70 1.90 1.76
N ALA A 177 -13.68 1.17 2.30
CA ALA A 177 -14.80 1.75 3.01
C ALA A 177 -14.40 2.34 4.37
N ASP A 178 -13.47 1.69 5.08
CA ASP A 178 -12.99 2.08 6.40
C ASP A 178 -11.65 2.86 6.37
N ALA A 179 -11.21 3.34 5.21
CA ALA A 179 -9.87 3.92 5.02
C ALA A 179 -9.54 5.05 6.02
N GLU A 180 -10.50 5.94 6.29
CA GLU A 180 -10.33 7.05 7.25
C GLU A 180 -10.25 6.53 8.70
N LYS A 181 -11.10 5.59 9.07
CA LYS A 181 -11.09 4.93 10.39
C LYS A 181 -9.76 4.21 10.63
N ILE A 182 -9.26 3.50 9.62
CA ILE A 182 -7.97 2.78 9.70
C ILE A 182 -6.83 3.78 9.91
N ARG A 183 -6.80 4.87 9.12
CA ARG A 183 -5.79 5.93 9.28
C ARG A 183 -5.84 6.55 10.67
N ASP A 184 -7.03 6.93 11.13
CA ASP A 184 -7.21 7.59 12.43
C ASP A 184 -6.76 6.69 13.58
N TYR A 185 -7.07 5.39 13.48
CA TYR A 185 -6.57 4.42 14.46
C TYR A 185 -5.04 4.30 14.44
N GLY A 186 -4.43 4.26 13.27
CA GLY A 186 -2.96 4.24 13.16
C GLY A 186 -2.30 5.48 13.75
N MET A 187 -2.86 6.65 13.52
CA MET A 187 -2.40 7.91 14.16
C MET A 187 -2.59 7.85 15.68
N TYR A 188 -3.72 7.34 16.15
CA TYR A 188 -3.99 7.13 17.56
C TYR A 188 -2.95 6.25 18.24
N VAL A 189 -2.55 5.15 17.58
CA VAL A 189 -1.46 4.26 18.04
C VAL A 189 -0.13 5.02 18.13
N ALA A 190 0.23 5.79 17.10
CA ALA A 190 1.48 6.55 17.06
C ALA A 190 1.54 7.58 18.20
N TYR A 191 0.49 8.37 18.38
CA TYR A 191 0.40 9.36 19.46
C TYR A 191 0.37 8.72 20.85
N SER A 192 -0.32 7.59 21.02
CA SER A 192 -0.34 6.86 22.29
C SER A 192 1.05 6.35 22.67
N THR A 193 1.78 5.80 21.69
CA THR A 193 3.15 5.31 21.92
C THR A 193 4.10 6.43 22.27
N PHE A 194 4.08 7.55 21.53
CA PHE A 194 4.93 8.68 21.83
C PHE A 194 4.62 9.26 23.22
N SER A 195 3.33 9.41 23.56
CA SER A 195 2.89 9.84 24.88
C SER A 195 3.42 8.93 25.99
N TYR A 196 3.29 7.61 25.81
CA TYR A 196 3.80 6.67 26.80
C TYR A 196 5.32 6.79 26.97
N CYS A 197 6.08 6.88 25.90
CA CYS A 197 7.53 7.03 25.93
C CYS A 197 7.97 8.31 26.66
N LYS A 198 7.24 9.41 26.48
CA LYS A 198 7.51 10.70 27.14
C LYS A 198 7.20 10.72 28.63
N ASN A 199 6.14 10.02 29.06
CA ASN A 199 5.56 10.23 30.40
C ASN A 199 5.71 9.03 31.33
N ARG A 200 5.66 7.79 30.83
CA ARG A 200 5.50 6.60 31.66
C ARG A 200 6.53 5.51 31.43
N TYR A 201 7.23 5.53 30.30
CA TYR A 201 8.26 4.54 30.01
C TYR A 201 9.36 4.54 31.08
N SER A 202 9.88 3.38 31.45
CA SER A 202 10.93 3.26 32.48
C SER A 202 12.20 4.04 32.14
N LYS A 203 12.46 4.30 30.84
CA LYS A 203 13.57 5.11 30.31
C LYS A 203 13.11 6.43 29.71
N LYS A 204 12.07 7.05 30.26
CA LYS A 204 11.51 8.31 29.74
C LYS A 204 12.50 9.47 29.73
N GLU A 205 13.54 9.40 30.55
CA GLU A 205 14.62 10.39 30.59
C GLU A 205 15.35 10.45 29.22
N ASP A 206 15.49 9.31 28.54
CA ASP A 206 16.09 9.23 27.20
C ASP A 206 15.23 9.97 26.14
N TRP A 207 13.95 10.20 26.45
CA TRP A 207 12.99 10.87 25.57
C TRP A 207 12.79 12.35 25.88
N THR A 208 13.49 12.90 26.86
CA THR A 208 13.30 14.30 27.31
C THR A 208 13.40 15.31 26.18
N CYS A 209 14.40 15.15 25.30
CA CYS A 209 14.65 16.03 24.15
C CYS A 209 14.13 15.46 22.82
N THR A 210 13.39 14.37 22.85
CA THR A 210 12.83 13.73 21.67
C THR A 210 11.52 14.42 21.26
N HIS A 211 11.48 14.95 20.05
CA HIS A 211 10.33 15.62 19.46
C HIS A 211 9.67 14.73 18.41
N LEU A 212 8.34 14.61 18.44
CA LEU A 212 7.57 13.97 17.37
C LEU A 212 7.48 14.97 16.20
N VAL A 213 8.22 14.68 15.14
CA VAL A 213 8.37 15.61 14.00
C VAL A 213 7.28 15.39 12.96
N TRP A 214 6.90 14.13 12.74
CA TRP A 214 5.93 13.81 11.71
C TRP A 214 5.20 12.50 12.01
N VAL A 215 3.90 12.47 11.68
CA VAL A 215 3.06 11.28 11.65
C VAL A 215 2.36 11.25 10.30
N SER A 216 2.30 10.09 9.67
CA SER A 216 1.64 9.91 8.39
C SER A 216 0.14 10.20 8.51
N HIS A 217 -0.34 11.17 7.75
CA HIS A 217 -1.77 11.49 7.61
C HIS A 217 -2.37 10.88 6.34
N VAL A 218 -1.53 10.25 5.51
CA VAL A 218 -1.93 9.43 4.38
C VAL A 218 -1.43 8.02 4.65
N SER A 219 -2.34 7.09 4.72
CA SER A 219 -2.02 5.70 5.06
C SER A 219 -1.29 5.00 3.93
N GLY A 220 -0.23 4.25 4.29
CA GLY A 220 0.55 3.44 3.36
C GLY A 220 -0.15 2.11 3.08
N LYS A 221 -1.15 2.12 2.20
CA LYS A 221 -1.87 0.90 1.82
C LYS A 221 -0.97 -0.06 1.05
N ARG A 222 -1.04 -1.33 1.40
CA ARG A 222 -0.36 -2.43 0.71
C ARG A 222 -1.29 -3.22 -0.17
N GLU A 223 -2.50 -3.44 0.31
CA GLU A 223 -3.52 -4.23 -0.35
C GLU A 223 -4.88 -3.53 -0.24
N SER A 224 -5.72 -3.74 -1.24
CA SER A 224 -7.14 -3.45 -1.24
C SER A 224 -7.82 -4.26 -2.35
N ARG A 225 -8.63 -3.63 -3.20
CA ARG A 225 -9.26 -4.31 -4.34
C ARG A 225 -8.23 -4.66 -5.42
N ARG A 226 -8.30 -5.88 -5.91
CA ARG A 226 -7.57 -6.40 -7.07
C ARG A 226 -8.59 -6.67 -8.18
N VAL A 227 -8.34 -6.13 -9.37
CA VAL A 227 -9.23 -6.30 -10.51
C VAL A 227 -9.01 -7.68 -11.14
N VAL A 228 -10.06 -8.34 -11.55
CA VAL A 228 -9.95 -9.62 -12.24
C VAL A 228 -9.65 -9.40 -13.72
N GLY A 229 -8.49 -9.89 -14.16
CA GLY A 229 -8.05 -9.94 -15.55
C GLY A 229 -8.38 -11.28 -16.22
N ASP A 230 -7.91 -11.47 -17.44
CA ASP A 230 -8.02 -12.77 -18.13
C ASP A 230 -7.11 -13.85 -17.52
N TYR A 231 -6.14 -13.43 -16.70
CA TYR A 231 -5.33 -14.31 -15.88
C TYR A 231 -5.22 -13.75 -14.47
N ILE A 232 -5.33 -14.60 -13.46
CA ILE A 232 -5.07 -14.26 -12.07
C ILE A 232 -3.75 -14.91 -11.67
N LEU A 233 -2.73 -14.11 -11.42
CA LEU A 233 -1.43 -14.60 -10.96
C LEU A 233 -1.57 -15.19 -9.55
N ARG A 234 -0.94 -16.34 -9.30
CA ARG A 234 -1.08 -17.11 -8.06
C ARG A 234 0.27 -17.65 -7.56
N GLU A 235 0.29 -18.16 -6.33
CA GLU A 235 1.49 -18.71 -5.68
C GLU A 235 2.35 -19.60 -6.57
N GLN A 236 1.72 -20.51 -7.34
CA GLN A 236 2.42 -21.49 -8.16
C GLN A 236 3.21 -20.83 -9.31
N ASP A 237 2.73 -19.71 -9.82
CA ASP A 237 3.41 -18.97 -10.89
C ASP A 237 4.71 -18.34 -10.37
N LEU A 238 4.80 -18.08 -9.07
CA LEU A 238 5.94 -17.51 -8.39
C LEU A 238 6.94 -18.57 -7.91
N THR A 239 6.40 -19.65 -7.30
CA THR A 239 7.22 -20.71 -6.68
C THR A 239 7.73 -21.74 -7.69
N ARG A 240 7.06 -21.86 -8.83
CA ARG A 240 7.42 -22.73 -9.95
C ARG A 240 7.31 -21.93 -11.24
N PRO A 241 8.26 -21.05 -11.56
CA PRO A 241 8.12 -20.09 -12.65
C PRO A 241 7.66 -20.75 -13.95
N ILE A 242 6.45 -20.37 -14.37
CA ILE A 242 5.84 -20.81 -15.61
C ILE A 242 6.14 -19.77 -16.68
N ARG A 243 6.52 -20.20 -17.87
CA ARG A 243 6.64 -19.32 -19.02
C ARG A 243 5.28 -19.03 -19.62
N HIS A 244 4.96 -17.76 -19.76
CA HIS A 244 3.75 -17.29 -20.44
C HIS A 244 4.12 -16.72 -21.81
N GLU A 245 3.30 -16.95 -22.83
CA GLU A 245 3.53 -16.39 -24.16
C GLU A 245 3.44 -14.87 -24.19
N ASP A 246 2.73 -14.29 -23.22
CA ASP A 246 2.46 -12.86 -23.07
C ASP A 246 3.23 -12.21 -21.90
N GLU A 247 4.41 -12.69 -21.60
CA GLU A 247 5.28 -12.10 -20.56
C GLU A 247 5.60 -10.63 -20.83
N THR A 248 5.44 -9.76 -19.83
CA THR A 248 5.68 -8.30 -19.95
C THR A 248 6.81 -7.79 -19.09
N CYS A 249 6.84 -8.16 -17.83
CA CYS A 249 7.85 -7.71 -16.87
C CYS A 249 8.21 -8.84 -15.91
N THR A 250 9.34 -8.68 -15.24
CA THR A 250 9.85 -9.65 -14.26
C THR A 250 9.98 -9.01 -12.89
N THR A 251 9.81 -9.82 -11.85
CA THR A 251 10.07 -9.43 -10.47
C THR A 251 10.81 -10.56 -9.73
N THR A 252 11.45 -10.21 -8.62
CA THR A 252 12.25 -11.12 -7.79
C THR A 252 11.93 -10.94 -6.31
N TRP A 253 10.91 -10.13 -5.98
CA TRP A 253 10.56 -9.96 -4.58
C TRP A 253 10.00 -11.28 -4.05
N ARG A 254 10.47 -11.71 -2.86
CA ARG A 254 9.93 -12.89 -2.18
C ARG A 254 8.46 -12.70 -1.84
N ILE A 255 7.71 -13.78 -1.70
CA ILE A 255 6.35 -13.68 -1.18
C ILE A 255 6.45 -13.22 0.27
N ASP A 256 5.94 -12.05 0.56
CA ASP A 256 6.02 -11.33 1.83
C ASP A 256 4.61 -11.13 2.38
N GLN A 257 4.19 -12.09 3.23
CA GLN A 257 2.88 -12.04 3.87
C GLN A 257 3.01 -11.40 5.24
N HIS A 258 2.10 -10.51 5.59
CA HIS A 258 2.10 -9.82 6.87
C HIS A 258 0.93 -10.27 7.73
N TYR A 259 1.25 -10.68 8.96
CA TYR A 259 0.27 -11.13 9.95
C TYR A 259 0.45 -10.35 11.25
N PRO A 260 -0.63 -10.19 12.07
CA PRO A 260 -0.50 -9.60 13.39
C PRO A 260 0.51 -10.39 14.25
N MET A 261 1.41 -9.68 14.91
CA MET A 261 2.28 -10.30 15.92
C MET A 261 1.43 -10.96 17.02
N GLU A 262 1.80 -12.16 17.45
CA GLU A 262 1.04 -12.93 18.47
C GLU A 262 0.81 -12.12 19.74
N LYS A 263 1.85 -11.49 20.30
CA LYS A 263 1.73 -10.67 21.52
C LYS A 263 0.74 -9.53 21.34
N ASN A 264 0.70 -8.94 20.15
CA ASN A 264 -0.17 -7.81 19.83
C ASN A 264 -1.62 -8.26 19.65
N SER A 265 -1.85 -9.41 19.00
CA SER A 265 -3.18 -10.04 18.90
C SER A 265 -3.75 -10.44 20.24
N GLN A 266 -2.93 -10.93 21.17
CA GLN A 266 -3.39 -11.30 22.51
C GLN A 266 -3.87 -10.09 23.32
N GLN A 267 -3.24 -8.93 23.15
CA GLN A 267 -3.53 -7.72 23.93
C GLN A 267 -4.54 -6.80 23.28
N TYR A 268 -4.55 -6.76 21.95
CA TYR A 268 -5.43 -5.90 21.14
C TYR A 268 -6.20 -6.72 20.09
N PRO A 269 -6.98 -7.73 20.49
CA PRO A 269 -7.66 -8.61 19.54
C PRO A 269 -8.63 -7.81 18.64
N GLY A 270 -8.43 -7.87 17.32
CA GLY A 270 -9.20 -7.11 16.34
C GLY A 270 -8.81 -5.63 16.21
N ALA A 271 -7.82 -5.18 16.99
CA ALA A 271 -7.27 -3.83 16.95
C ALA A 271 -5.73 -3.88 16.97
N GLU A 272 -5.19 -4.89 16.30
CA GLU A 272 -3.75 -5.10 16.17
C GLU A 272 -3.09 -3.93 15.41
N TRP A 273 -1.87 -3.61 15.77
CA TRP A 273 -1.11 -2.51 15.18
C TRP A 273 0.38 -2.83 14.94
N LEU A 274 0.79 -4.05 15.28
CA LEU A 274 2.11 -4.59 14.95
C LEU A 274 1.95 -5.87 14.14
N SER A 275 2.70 -5.95 13.06
CA SER A 275 2.77 -7.11 12.19
C SER A 275 4.15 -7.77 12.22
N GLU A 276 4.18 -8.99 11.74
CA GLU A 276 5.39 -9.71 11.37
C GLU A 276 5.30 -10.21 9.93
N GLY A 277 6.43 -10.18 9.22
CA GLY A 277 6.54 -10.67 7.85
C GLY A 277 6.86 -12.16 7.83
N VAL A 278 6.08 -12.93 7.08
CA VAL A 278 6.37 -14.33 6.74
C VAL A 278 6.86 -14.38 5.31
N LEU A 279 8.16 -14.68 5.16
CA LEU A 279 8.84 -14.56 3.89
C LEU A 279 9.06 -15.93 3.24
N THR A 280 8.52 -16.12 2.03
CA THR A 280 8.79 -17.31 1.21
C THR A 280 9.75 -16.94 0.08
N PRO A 281 10.97 -17.50 0.06
CA PRO A 281 11.92 -17.27 -1.02
C PRO A 281 11.40 -17.79 -2.35
N ILE A 282 11.64 -17.03 -3.41
CA ILE A 282 11.33 -17.42 -4.79
C ILE A 282 12.47 -16.97 -5.71
N ASP A 283 12.53 -17.59 -6.89
CA ASP A 283 13.34 -17.09 -8.01
C ASP A 283 12.62 -15.96 -8.75
N PHE A 284 13.26 -15.36 -9.76
CA PHE A 284 12.57 -14.39 -10.60
C PHE A 284 11.50 -15.09 -11.44
N TYR A 285 10.41 -14.38 -11.64
CA TYR A 285 9.28 -14.83 -12.47
C TYR A 285 8.77 -13.69 -13.35
N ALA A 286 8.00 -14.02 -14.36
CA ALA A 286 7.42 -13.04 -15.27
C ALA A 286 5.92 -12.87 -15.01
N LEU A 287 5.43 -11.65 -15.18
CA LEU A 287 4.00 -11.35 -15.14
C LEU A 287 3.43 -11.38 -16.55
N PRO A 288 2.37 -12.16 -16.79
CA PRO A 288 1.71 -12.17 -18.08
C PRO A 288 0.88 -10.90 -18.31
N TYR A 289 0.81 -10.44 -19.55
CA TYR A 289 0.06 -9.25 -19.94
C TYR A 289 -1.41 -9.29 -19.51
N ARG A 290 -2.00 -10.49 -19.52
CA ARG A 290 -3.38 -10.75 -19.09
C ARG A 290 -3.69 -10.39 -17.63
N CYS A 291 -2.67 -10.10 -16.80
CA CYS A 291 -2.84 -9.58 -15.45
C CYS A 291 -3.05 -8.07 -15.40
N PHE A 292 -2.83 -7.35 -16.51
CA PHE A 292 -2.79 -5.89 -16.54
C PHE A 292 -3.99 -5.24 -17.23
N TYR A 293 -5.03 -6.00 -17.58
CA TYR A 293 -6.29 -5.46 -18.10
C TYR A 293 -7.49 -6.21 -17.55
N SER A 294 -8.64 -5.52 -17.50
CA SER A 294 -9.89 -6.10 -17.00
C SER A 294 -10.49 -7.09 -17.99
N LYS A 295 -10.97 -8.22 -17.50
CA LYS A 295 -11.75 -9.16 -18.31
C LYS A 295 -13.13 -8.62 -18.70
N ASP A 296 -13.69 -7.68 -17.92
CA ASP A 296 -15.07 -7.18 -18.06
C ASP A 296 -15.16 -5.85 -18.79
N VAL A 297 -14.08 -5.03 -18.77
CA VAL A 297 -14.03 -3.71 -19.37
C VAL A 297 -12.92 -3.66 -20.40
N ARG A 298 -13.31 -3.74 -21.68
CA ARG A 298 -12.38 -4.01 -22.81
C ARG A 298 -11.27 -3.01 -23.01
N ASN A 299 -11.48 -1.76 -22.61
CA ASN A 299 -10.51 -0.68 -22.84
C ASN A 299 -9.89 -0.17 -21.55
N MET A 300 -9.88 -1.00 -20.48
CA MET A 300 -9.32 -0.64 -19.19
C MET A 300 -8.14 -1.52 -18.81
N PHE A 301 -7.02 -0.86 -18.57
CA PHE A 301 -5.80 -1.43 -18.02
C PHE A 301 -5.68 -1.17 -16.53
N MET A 302 -4.79 -1.90 -15.86
CA MET A 302 -4.43 -1.68 -14.46
C MET A 302 -2.91 -1.62 -14.32
N ALA A 303 -2.45 -0.81 -13.36
CA ALA A 303 -1.05 -0.79 -12.95
C ALA A 303 -0.94 -0.50 -11.44
N GLY A 304 -0.05 -1.21 -10.77
CA GLY A 304 0.14 -1.12 -9.31
C GLY A 304 -0.48 -2.29 -8.57
N ARG A 305 -0.78 -2.13 -7.29
CA ARG A 305 -1.28 -3.21 -6.41
C ARG A 305 -2.70 -3.73 -6.74
N ASN A 306 -3.40 -3.11 -7.69
CA ASN A 306 -4.74 -3.50 -8.13
C ASN A 306 -4.75 -4.40 -9.39
N ILE A 307 -3.60 -4.90 -9.84
CA ILE A 307 -3.53 -5.85 -10.94
C ILE A 307 -4.15 -7.21 -10.56
N SER A 308 -4.32 -8.08 -11.56
CA SER A 308 -5.01 -9.37 -11.41
C SER A 308 -4.11 -10.43 -10.77
N VAL A 309 -4.17 -10.52 -9.45
CA VAL A 309 -3.37 -11.47 -8.64
C VAL A 309 -4.19 -11.99 -7.47
N THR A 310 -3.81 -13.15 -6.89
CA THR A 310 -4.32 -13.60 -5.59
C THR A 310 -3.72 -12.78 -4.45
N HIS A 311 -4.29 -12.87 -3.24
CA HIS A 311 -3.69 -12.30 -2.04
C HIS A 311 -2.23 -12.77 -1.84
N ILE A 312 -1.97 -14.06 -2.04
CA ILE A 312 -0.63 -14.63 -1.87
C ILE A 312 0.35 -14.07 -2.90
N ALA A 313 -0.04 -14.02 -4.17
CA ALA A 313 0.82 -13.50 -5.22
C ALA A 313 1.06 -11.98 -5.08
N LEU A 314 0.09 -11.22 -4.55
CA LEU A 314 0.26 -9.80 -4.27
C LEU A 314 1.43 -9.53 -3.29
N GLY A 315 1.70 -10.44 -2.37
CA GLY A 315 2.84 -10.32 -1.46
C GLY A 315 4.21 -10.25 -2.15
N SER A 316 4.28 -10.52 -3.47
CA SER A 316 5.50 -10.48 -4.27
C SER A 316 5.49 -9.46 -5.41
N THR A 317 4.30 -9.04 -5.87
CA THR A 317 4.17 -8.14 -7.05
C THR A 317 4.13 -6.62 -6.70
#